data_6a72601f56a5531aef9ff7386a1f488d
#
_entry.id   6a72601f56a5531aef9ff7386a1f488d
#
_cell.length_a   1.000
_cell.length_b   1.000
_cell.length_c   1.000
_cell.angle_alpha   90.00
_cell.angle_beta   90.00
_cell.angle_gamma   90.00
#
_symmetry.space_group_name_H-M   'P 1'
#
loop_
_entity.id
_entity.type
_entity.pdbx_description
1 polymer ?
#
loop_
_entity_poly.entity_id
_entity_poly.type
_entity_poly.pdbx_seq_one_letter_code
_entity_poly.pdbx_strand_id
1 'polypeptide(L)'
;MDTFETLNQPPLSPPGWLFPVVWTILYILMGIASYLVLTSGKSEENIRRALVLYGIQLAFNFLWPIFFFSLSAYLFAFIWLVALWLLILATTVSFYHISDIAGYLMIPYLVWVTFAGYLNLGIYLLN
;
A
#
# COMPACT_ATOMS: atom_id res chain seq x y z
N MET A 1 -7.01 11.42 -12.27
CA MET A 1 -7.75 11.25 -11.01
C MET A 1 -9.00 12.12 -10.95
N ASP A 2 -9.66 12.28 -12.08
CA ASP A 2 -10.83 13.15 -12.18
C ASP A 2 -11.97 12.70 -11.26
N THR A 3 -12.20 11.38 -11.15
CA THR A 3 -13.24 10.85 -10.29
C THR A 3 -13.03 11.25 -8.84
N PHE A 4 -11.78 11.21 -8.35
CA PHE A 4 -11.46 11.61 -6.99
C PHE A 4 -11.77 13.10 -6.76
N GLU A 5 -11.40 13.95 -7.72
CA GLU A 5 -11.57 15.40 -7.59
C GLU A 5 -13.04 15.83 -7.64
N THR A 6 -13.92 15.03 -8.24
CA THR A 6 -15.35 15.31 -8.30
C THR A 6 -16.13 14.81 -7.09
N LEU A 7 -15.51 14.00 -6.20
CA LEU A 7 -16.15 13.51 -4.98
C LEU A 7 -16.08 14.52 -3.86
N ASN A 8 -17.01 14.43 -2.92
CA ASN A 8 -16.89 15.14 -1.66
C ASN A 8 -15.77 14.50 -0.85
N GLN A 9 -14.77 15.32 -0.51
CA GLN A 9 -13.53 14.84 0.10
C GLN A 9 -13.43 15.26 1.55
N PRO A 10 -12.82 14.44 2.43
CA PRO A 10 -12.56 14.85 3.80
C PRO A 10 -11.49 15.95 3.86
N PRO A 11 -11.37 16.65 4.99
CA PRO A 11 -10.30 17.63 5.19
C PRO A 11 -8.92 17.01 4.96
N LEU A 12 -7.97 17.81 4.52
CA LEU A 12 -6.58 17.41 4.25
C LEU A 12 -6.42 16.50 3.03
N SER A 13 -7.44 16.43 2.17
CA SER A 13 -7.31 15.67 0.92
C SER A 13 -6.33 16.36 -0.02
N PRO A 14 -5.33 15.62 -0.54
CA PRO A 14 -4.35 16.21 -1.45
C PRO A 14 -4.93 16.38 -2.85
N PRO A 15 -4.28 17.21 -3.70
CA PRO A 15 -4.67 17.29 -5.11
C PRO A 15 -4.42 15.97 -5.83
N GLY A 16 -5.24 15.69 -6.86
CA GLY A 16 -5.17 14.42 -7.59
C GLY A 16 -3.82 14.10 -8.21
N TRP A 17 -3.06 15.14 -8.62
CA TRP A 17 -1.75 14.94 -9.24
C TRP A 17 -0.70 14.35 -8.27
N LEU A 18 -0.93 14.49 -6.96
CA LEU A 18 0.01 13.99 -5.96
C LEU A 18 0.05 12.46 -5.92
N PHE A 19 -1.09 11.80 -6.18
CA PHE A 19 -1.19 10.35 -6.07
C PHE A 19 -0.21 9.59 -6.97
N PRO A 20 -0.14 9.86 -8.29
CA PRO A 20 0.82 9.13 -9.12
C PRO A 20 2.27 9.41 -8.74
N VAL A 21 2.59 10.62 -8.27
CA VAL A 21 3.95 10.96 -7.82
C VAL A 21 4.32 10.12 -6.60
N VAL A 22 3.46 10.08 -5.58
CA VAL A 22 3.71 9.32 -4.37
C VAL A 22 3.79 7.82 -4.68
N TRP A 23 2.86 7.29 -5.46
CA TRP A 23 2.86 5.87 -5.79
C TRP A 23 4.11 5.45 -6.56
N THR A 24 4.59 6.30 -7.48
CA THR A 24 5.85 6.03 -8.20
C THR A 24 7.01 5.90 -7.22
N ILE A 25 7.13 6.82 -6.29
CA ILE A 25 8.18 6.78 -5.26
C ILE A 25 8.06 5.51 -4.43
N LEU A 26 6.84 5.17 -3.98
CA LEU A 26 6.61 3.99 -3.16
C LEU A 26 6.95 2.70 -3.88
N TYR A 27 6.62 2.57 -5.16
CA TYR A 27 6.97 1.39 -5.93
C TYR A 27 8.49 1.25 -6.12
N ILE A 28 9.20 2.37 -6.28
CA ILE A 28 10.66 2.34 -6.34
C ILE A 28 11.23 1.83 -5.00
N LEU A 29 10.74 2.37 -3.88
CA LEU A 29 11.20 1.94 -2.56
C LEU A 29 10.90 0.47 -2.30
N MET A 30 9.73 -0.01 -2.70
CA MET A 30 9.35 -1.42 -2.59
C MET A 30 10.26 -2.31 -3.42
N GLY A 31 10.57 -1.89 -4.64
CA GLY A 31 11.49 -2.63 -5.52
C GLY A 31 12.87 -2.77 -4.88
N ILE A 32 13.40 -1.68 -4.32
CA ILE A 32 14.69 -1.71 -3.63
C ILE A 32 14.62 -2.63 -2.42
N ALA A 33 13.55 -2.52 -1.61
CA ALA A 33 13.37 -3.35 -0.43
C ALA A 33 13.34 -4.85 -0.80
N SER A 34 12.59 -5.22 -1.82
CA SER A 34 12.49 -6.61 -2.26
C SER A 34 13.84 -7.13 -2.77
N TYR A 35 14.60 -6.29 -3.47
CA TYR A 35 15.95 -6.65 -3.92
C TYR A 35 16.88 -6.91 -2.73
N LEU A 36 16.83 -6.07 -1.71
CA LEU A 36 17.66 -6.25 -0.50
C LEU A 36 17.32 -7.55 0.21
N VAL A 37 16.05 -7.93 0.25
CA VAL A 37 15.60 -9.21 0.80
C VAL A 37 16.12 -10.38 -0.03
N LEU A 38 15.96 -10.30 -1.35
CA LEU A 38 16.36 -11.36 -2.27
C LEU A 38 17.86 -11.64 -2.20
N THR A 39 18.67 -10.60 -2.03
CA THR A 39 20.13 -10.70 -2.01
C THR A 39 20.73 -10.71 -0.61
N SER A 40 19.91 -10.92 0.42
CA SER A 40 20.32 -10.81 1.83
C SER A 40 21.26 -11.91 2.30
N GLY A 41 21.28 -13.06 1.62
CA GLY A 41 22.04 -14.23 2.07
C GLY A 41 21.38 -14.99 3.23
N LYS A 42 20.18 -14.61 3.63
CA LYS A 42 19.42 -15.34 4.66
C LYS A 42 18.88 -16.65 4.10
N SER A 43 18.20 -17.44 4.95
CA SER A 43 17.68 -18.73 4.53
C SER A 43 16.69 -18.57 3.37
N GLU A 44 16.75 -19.50 2.44
CA GLU A 44 15.90 -19.51 1.26
C GLU A 44 14.41 -19.53 1.64
N GLU A 45 14.07 -20.26 2.70
CA GLU A 45 12.70 -20.33 3.20
C GLU A 45 12.20 -18.97 3.72
N ASN A 46 13.03 -18.26 4.50
CA ASN A 46 12.66 -16.94 5.04
C ASN A 46 12.50 -15.92 3.92
N ILE A 47 13.40 -15.93 2.94
CA ILE A 47 13.31 -15.05 1.77
C ILE A 47 12.01 -15.34 1.00
N ARG A 48 11.71 -16.61 0.77
CA ARG A 48 10.50 -17.01 0.03
C ARG A 48 9.24 -16.55 0.73
N ARG A 49 9.14 -16.75 2.06
CA ARG A 49 7.98 -16.31 2.84
C ARG A 49 7.78 -14.80 2.74
N ALA A 50 8.86 -14.04 2.88
CA ALA A 50 8.80 -12.58 2.81
C ALA A 50 8.34 -12.12 1.43
N LEU A 51 8.88 -12.72 0.37
CA LEU A 51 8.54 -12.34 -1.00
C LEU A 51 7.13 -12.81 -1.41
N VAL A 52 6.64 -13.92 -0.86
CA VAL A 52 5.25 -14.34 -1.06
C VAL A 52 4.29 -13.34 -0.42
N LEU A 53 4.56 -12.90 0.82
CA LEU A 53 3.77 -11.83 1.46
C LEU A 53 3.80 -10.56 0.63
N TYR A 54 4.97 -10.20 0.12
CA TYR A 54 5.13 -9.03 -0.75
C TYR A 54 4.27 -9.14 -2.00
N GLY A 55 4.27 -10.30 -2.65
CA GLY A 55 3.46 -10.54 -3.84
C GLY A 55 1.96 -10.47 -3.56
N ILE A 56 1.52 -11.04 -2.44
CA ILE A 56 0.12 -11.01 -2.03
C ILE A 56 -0.34 -9.57 -1.77
N GLN A 57 0.44 -8.78 -1.05
CA GLN A 57 0.07 -7.41 -0.78
C GLN A 57 0.07 -6.56 -2.06
N LEU A 58 0.97 -6.83 -3.03
CA LEU A 58 0.93 -6.14 -4.32
C LEU A 58 -0.37 -6.45 -5.07
N ALA A 59 -0.80 -7.70 -5.06
CA ALA A 59 -2.07 -8.08 -5.69
C ALA A 59 -3.24 -7.32 -5.06
N PHE A 60 -3.28 -7.25 -3.73
CA PHE A 60 -4.30 -6.48 -3.02
C PHE A 60 -4.21 -4.98 -3.36
N ASN A 61 -2.99 -4.46 -3.47
CA ASN A 61 -2.75 -3.06 -3.83
C ASN A 61 -3.34 -2.73 -5.20
N PHE A 62 -3.10 -3.58 -6.20
CA PHE A 62 -3.59 -3.34 -7.56
C PHE A 62 -5.10 -3.52 -7.67
N LEU A 63 -5.74 -4.30 -6.81
CA LEU A 63 -7.18 -4.52 -6.85
C LEU A 63 -7.97 -3.40 -6.17
N TRP A 64 -7.36 -2.68 -5.22
CA TRP A 64 -8.06 -1.62 -4.51
C TRP A 64 -8.62 -0.52 -5.43
N PRO A 65 -7.85 0.02 -6.41
CA PRO A 65 -8.40 1.05 -7.30
C PRO A 65 -9.60 0.57 -8.11
N ILE A 66 -9.65 -0.71 -8.43
CA ILE A 66 -10.79 -1.29 -9.14
C ILE A 66 -12.06 -1.17 -8.29
N PHE A 67 -11.98 -1.52 -7.01
CA PHE A 67 -13.11 -1.42 -6.10
C PHE A 67 -13.50 0.03 -5.84
N PHE A 68 -12.52 0.90 -5.68
CA PHE A 68 -12.75 2.30 -5.35
C PHE A 68 -13.23 3.11 -6.55
N PHE A 69 -12.50 3.06 -7.66
CA PHE A 69 -12.76 3.93 -8.81
C PHE A 69 -13.72 3.30 -9.82
N SER A 70 -13.50 2.05 -10.20
CA SER A 70 -14.29 1.42 -11.27
C SER A 70 -15.65 0.96 -10.80
N LEU A 71 -15.75 0.46 -9.57
CA LEU A 71 -17.00 -0.07 -9.01
C LEU A 71 -17.67 0.90 -8.04
N SER A 72 -16.99 1.99 -7.66
CA SER A 72 -17.49 2.97 -6.67
C SER A 72 -17.95 2.31 -5.37
N ALA A 73 -17.37 1.16 -5.03
CA ALA A 73 -17.70 0.39 -3.82
C ALA A 73 -16.84 0.87 -2.65
N TYR A 74 -17.11 2.07 -2.15
CA TYR A 74 -16.22 2.77 -1.20
C TYR A 74 -16.10 2.04 0.13
N LEU A 75 -17.20 1.50 0.67
CA LEU A 75 -17.12 0.74 1.92
C LEU A 75 -16.34 -0.55 1.74
N PHE A 76 -16.63 -1.29 0.66
CA PHE A 76 -15.91 -2.53 0.35
C PHE A 76 -14.42 -2.23 0.11
N ALA A 77 -14.12 -1.14 -0.62
CA ALA A 77 -12.75 -0.71 -0.85
C ALA A 77 -12.03 -0.37 0.45
N PHE A 78 -12.73 0.24 1.41
CA PHE A 78 -12.14 0.52 2.72
C PHE A 78 -11.82 -0.75 3.48
N ILE A 79 -12.72 -1.73 3.50
CA ILE A 79 -12.49 -3.03 4.16
C ILE A 79 -11.32 -3.74 3.49
N TRP A 80 -11.25 -3.71 2.16
CA TRP A 80 -10.14 -4.28 1.40
C TRP A 80 -8.82 -3.60 1.76
N LEU A 81 -8.84 -2.27 1.92
CA LEU A 81 -7.66 -1.50 2.28
C LEU A 81 -7.16 -1.83 3.69
N VAL A 82 -8.07 -2.11 4.63
CA VAL A 82 -7.69 -2.57 5.98
C VAL A 82 -6.96 -3.91 5.89
N ALA A 83 -7.47 -4.83 5.08
CA ALA A 83 -6.80 -6.12 4.85
C ALA A 83 -5.44 -5.91 4.20
N LEU A 84 -5.35 -5.03 3.22
CA LEU A 84 -4.08 -4.64 2.58
C LEU A 84 -3.11 -4.07 3.61
N TRP A 85 -3.57 -3.18 4.49
CA TRP A 85 -2.74 -2.57 5.52
C TRP A 85 -2.10 -3.64 6.43
N LEU A 86 -2.90 -4.63 6.84
CA LEU A 86 -2.40 -5.74 7.65
C LEU A 86 -1.35 -6.56 6.89
N LEU A 87 -1.55 -6.79 5.60
CA LEU A 87 -0.57 -7.48 4.75
C LEU A 87 0.71 -6.68 4.59
N ILE A 88 0.60 -5.36 4.46
CA ILE A 88 1.78 -4.48 4.38
C ILE A 88 2.54 -4.51 5.70
N LEU A 89 1.84 -4.46 6.83
CA LEU A 89 2.48 -4.54 8.14
C LEU A 89 3.24 -5.86 8.28
N ALA A 90 2.61 -6.98 7.93
CA ALA A 90 3.25 -8.29 7.98
C ALA A 90 4.48 -8.35 7.07
N THR A 91 4.38 -7.78 5.86
CA THR A 91 5.52 -7.72 4.93
C THR A 91 6.64 -6.86 5.50
N THR A 92 6.30 -5.71 6.07
CA THR A 92 7.28 -4.79 6.68
C THR A 92 8.05 -5.47 7.80
N VAL A 93 7.35 -6.16 8.69
CA VAL A 93 7.98 -6.88 9.81
C VAL A 93 8.86 -8.01 9.28
N SER A 94 8.38 -8.77 8.31
CA SER A 94 9.11 -9.87 7.69
C SER A 94 10.39 -9.37 7.01
N PHE A 95 10.30 -8.27 6.26
CA PHE A 95 11.45 -7.65 5.60
C PHE A 95 12.45 -7.13 6.63
N TYR A 96 11.97 -6.52 7.71
CA TYR A 96 12.83 -5.99 8.77
C TYR A 96 13.67 -7.09 9.41
N HIS A 97 13.09 -8.26 9.66
CA HIS A 97 13.81 -9.40 10.24
C HIS A 97 14.89 -9.95 9.30
N ILE A 98 14.76 -9.72 8.00
CA ILE A 98 15.74 -10.17 7.01
C ILE A 98 16.78 -9.09 6.77
N SER A 99 16.36 -7.83 6.63
CA SER A 99 17.21 -6.67 6.38
C SER A 99 16.55 -5.44 7.03
N ASP A 100 17.25 -4.80 7.96
CA ASP A 100 16.74 -3.61 8.65
C ASP A 100 16.34 -2.53 7.63
N ILE A 101 17.19 -2.31 6.63
CA ILE A 101 16.96 -1.28 5.62
C ILE A 101 15.73 -1.62 4.79
N ALA A 102 15.54 -2.88 4.41
CA ALA A 102 14.37 -3.30 3.66
C ALA A 102 13.08 -3.01 4.43
N GLY A 103 13.07 -3.29 5.74
CA GLY A 103 11.95 -2.95 6.60
C GLY A 103 11.67 -1.45 6.65
N TYR A 104 12.70 -0.65 6.82
CA TYR A 104 12.56 0.81 6.86
C TYR A 104 12.03 1.38 5.56
N LEU A 105 12.41 0.81 4.41
CA LEU A 105 11.93 1.26 3.10
C LEU A 105 10.43 0.98 2.90
N MET A 106 9.86 0.05 3.65
CA MET A 106 8.43 -0.25 3.60
C MET A 106 7.59 0.69 4.47
N ILE A 107 8.20 1.41 5.42
CA ILE A 107 7.46 2.28 6.35
C ILE A 107 6.72 3.43 5.64
N PRO A 108 7.33 4.17 4.68
CA PRO A 108 6.59 5.20 3.96
C PRO A 108 5.34 4.68 3.27
N TYR A 109 5.40 3.47 2.74
CA TYR A 109 4.24 2.82 2.12
C TYR A 109 3.15 2.55 3.16
N LEU A 110 3.51 2.01 4.32
CA LEU A 110 2.56 1.76 5.40
C LEU A 110 1.89 3.05 5.87
N VAL A 111 2.66 4.12 6.02
CA VAL A 111 2.15 5.44 6.41
C VAL A 111 1.18 5.98 5.34
N TRP A 112 1.55 5.88 4.07
CA TRP A 112 0.71 6.35 2.97
C TRP A 112 -0.62 5.60 2.91
N VAL A 113 -0.60 4.28 3.09
CA VAL A 113 -1.82 3.47 3.07
C VAL A 113 -2.70 3.79 4.28
N THR A 114 -2.11 4.12 5.43
CA THR A 114 -2.87 4.62 6.58
C THR A 114 -3.62 5.90 6.22
N PHE A 115 -2.95 6.82 5.56
CA PHE A 115 -3.57 8.06 5.08
C PHE A 115 -4.64 7.78 4.02
N ALA A 116 -4.36 6.86 3.09
CA ALA A 116 -5.34 6.44 2.09
C ALA A 116 -6.60 5.84 2.72
N GLY A 117 -6.44 5.12 3.83
CA GLY A 117 -7.58 4.61 4.61
C GLY A 117 -8.44 5.73 5.15
N TYR A 118 -7.82 6.78 5.68
CA TYR A 118 -8.54 7.97 6.14
C TYR A 118 -9.33 8.60 4.97
N LEU A 119 -8.69 8.78 3.82
CA LEU A 119 -9.36 9.36 2.66
C LEU A 119 -10.53 8.48 2.17
N ASN A 120 -10.30 7.18 2.09
CA ASN A 120 -11.33 6.23 1.63
C ASN A 120 -12.54 6.24 2.56
N LEU A 121 -12.32 6.19 3.87
CA LEU A 121 -13.40 6.21 4.84
C LEU A 121 -14.15 7.54 4.78
N GLY A 122 -13.42 8.66 4.68
CA GLY A 122 -14.03 9.98 4.57
C GLY A 122 -14.88 10.11 3.33
N ILE A 123 -14.42 9.62 2.19
CA ILE A 123 -15.21 9.64 0.95
C ILE A 123 -16.47 8.79 1.09
N TYR A 124 -16.39 7.62 1.71
CA TYR A 124 -17.55 6.79 1.96
C TYR A 124 -18.58 7.52 2.82
N LEU A 125 -18.14 8.19 3.90
CA LEU A 125 -19.04 8.87 4.81
C LEU A 125 -19.65 10.14 4.22
N LEU A 126 -18.96 10.81 3.28
CA LEU A 126 -19.42 12.07 2.68
C LEU A 126 -20.19 11.89 1.37
N ASN A 127 -20.22 10.68 0.84
CA ASN A 127 -20.91 10.35 -0.39
C ASN A 127 -21.86 9.17 -0.18
#